data_1815d9740f2bbbf1fe5f8b8c2a61e99f
#
_entry.id   1815d9740f2bbbf1fe5f8b8c2a61e99f
#
_cell.length_a   1.000
_cell.length_b   1.000
_cell.length_c   1.000
_cell.angle_alpha   90.00
_cell.angle_beta   90.00
_cell.angle_gamma   90.00
#
_symmetry.space_group_name_H-M   'P 1'
#
loop_
_entity.id
_entity.type
_entity.pdbx_description
1 polymer ?
#
loop_
_entity_poly.entity_id
_entity_poly.type
_entity_poly.pdbx_seq_one_letter_code
_entity_poly.pdbx_strand_id
1 'polypeptide(L)'
;MDLPEFKEYNFTKKELIQAAKKAEKEYQNFKNDIRTKGREALEYMQKHNLKGIVLAGRPYHTDPEVNHGIDTLITGLGLCVLTEDSIADMATLKYRLRVVNQWVYHARLYAAADFVGKQKDLELVQLNSFGCGVDAVTTDQVEEILESYGKMYTLIKIDEVNNLGAVRIRIRSLLASMKKRK
;
A
#
# COMPACT_ATOMS: atom_id res chain seq x y z
N MET A 1 29.78 -15.67 -10.94
CA MET A 1 28.77 -16.33 -10.10
C MET A 1 29.39 -17.63 -9.65
N ASP A 2 30.01 -17.63 -8.46
CA ASP A 2 30.77 -18.76 -7.95
C ASP A 2 30.02 -19.58 -6.90
N LEU A 3 28.69 -19.59 -7.01
CA LEU A 3 27.90 -20.45 -6.14
C LEU A 3 27.99 -21.89 -6.64
N PRO A 4 28.43 -22.82 -5.77
CA PRO A 4 28.68 -24.23 -6.14
C PRO A 4 27.48 -24.88 -6.83
N GLU A 5 26.26 -24.51 -6.39
CA GLU A 5 25.00 -25.05 -6.88
C GLU A 5 24.73 -24.76 -8.36
N PHE A 6 25.36 -23.72 -8.92
CA PHE A 6 25.15 -23.31 -10.32
C PHE A 6 26.30 -23.75 -11.26
N LYS A 7 27.39 -24.33 -10.73
CA LYS A 7 28.54 -24.75 -11.56
C LYS A 7 28.20 -25.84 -12.54
N GLU A 8 27.31 -26.75 -12.18
CA GLU A 8 26.89 -27.86 -13.04
C GLU A 8 26.03 -27.44 -14.26
N TYR A 9 25.43 -26.26 -14.24
CA TYR A 9 24.58 -25.76 -15.33
C TYR A 9 25.36 -25.07 -16.46
N ASN A 10 26.64 -24.78 -16.27
CA ASN A 10 27.54 -24.19 -17.27
C ASN A 10 26.96 -22.94 -17.99
N PHE A 11 26.21 -22.09 -17.31
CA PHE A 11 25.65 -20.88 -17.90
C PHE A 11 26.73 -19.92 -18.39
N THR A 12 26.57 -19.45 -19.60
CA THR A 12 27.44 -18.39 -20.15
C THR A 12 27.07 -17.03 -19.56
N LYS A 13 28.03 -16.11 -19.50
CA LYS A 13 27.78 -14.72 -19.10
C LYS A 13 26.69 -14.06 -19.95
N LYS A 14 26.61 -14.39 -21.24
CA LYS A 14 25.62 -13.86 -22.18
C LYS A 14 24.20 -14.31 -21.80
N GLU A 15 24.02 -15.58 -21.49
CA GLU A 15 22.73 -16.15 -21.04
C GLU A 15 22.26 -15.51 -19.73
N LEU A 16 23.15 -15.35 -18.75
CA LEU A 16 22.84 -14.70 -17.48
C LEU A 16 22.38 -13.23 -17.68
N ILE A 17 23.10 -12.48 -18.53
CA ILE A 17 22.72 -11.10 -18.83
C ILE A 17 21.37 -11.05 -19.55
N GLN A 18 21.09 -11.95 -20.48
CA GLN A 18 19.81 -12.02 -21.16
C GLN A 18 18.67 -12.39 -20.21
N ALA A 19 18.88 -13.35 -19.32
CA ALA A 19 17.92 -13.74 -18.30
C ALA A 19 17.60 -12.56 -17.35
N ALA A 20 18.63 -11.85 -16.87
CA ALA A 20 18.46 -10.68 -16.02
C ALA A 20 17.66 -9.56 -16.71
N LYS A 21 17.94 -9.29 -18.00
CA LYS A 21 17.17 -8.30 -18.77
C LYS A 21 15.71 -8.70 -18.96
N LYS A 22 15.42 -9.98 -19.19
CA LYS A 22 14.05 -10.49 -19.29
C LYS A 22 13.32 -10.37 -17.96
N ALA A 23 13.98 -10.76 -16.87
CA ALA A 23 13.42 -10.64 -15.53
C ALA A 23 13.10 -9.17 -15.15
N GLU A 24 14.03 -8.26 -15.44
CA GLU A 24 13.78 -6.82 -15.22
C GLU A 24 12.60 -6.31 -16.03
N LYS A 25 12.50 -6.69 -17.31
CA LYS A 25 11.36 -6.30 -18.16
C LYS A 25 10.05 -6.81 -17.57
N GLU A 26 10.01 -8.07 -17.15
CA GLU A 26 8.79 -8.66 -16.57
C GLU A 26 8.43 -8.02 -15.23
N TYR A 27 9.40 -7.68 -14.41
CA TYR A 27 9.17 -6.93 -13.19
C TYR A 27 8.58 -5.53 -13.45
N GLN A 28 9.01 -4.86 -14.52
CA GLN A 28 8.39 -3.58 -14.92
C GLN A 28 6.97 -3.77 -15.45
N ASN A 29 6.70 -4.83 -16.23
CA ASN A 29 5.35 -5.18 -16.68
C ASN A 29 4.43 -5.41 -15.47
N PHE A 30 4.83 -6.23 -14.52
CA PHE A 30 4.10 -6.50 -13.28
C PHE A 30 3.73 -5.20 -12.52
N LYS A 31 4.70 -4.29 -12.34
CA LYS A 31 4.43 -2.99 -11.70
C LYS A 31 3.42 -2.15 -12.49
N ASN A 32 3.52 -2.15 -13.80
CA ASN A 32 2.60 -1.40 -14.67
C ASN A 32 1.19 -1.99 -14.64
N ASP A 33 1.05 -3.30 -14.54
CA ASP A 33 -0.25 -3.97 -14.43
C ASP A 33 -0.96 -3.58 -13.12
N ILE A 34 -0.23 -3.59 -11.99
CA ILE A 34 -0.76 -3.12 -10.69
C ILE A 34 -1.24 -1.66 -10.79
N ARG A 35 -0.43 -0.76 -11.36
CA ARG A 35 -0.78 0.65 -11.53
C ARG A 35 -1.98 0.85 -12.45
N THR A 36 -2.06 0.06 -13.52
CA THR A 36 -3.21 0.08 -14.44
C THR A 36 -4.48 -0.32 -13.71
N LYS A 37 -4.43 -1.40 -12.91
CA LYS A 37 -5.56 -1.81 -12.08
C LYS A 37 -5.95 -0.76 -11.04
N GLY A 38 -4.99 -0.06 -10.46
CA GLY A 38 -5.27 1.06 -9.57
C GLY A 38 -6.05 2.18 -10.26
N ARG A 39 -5.65 2.57 -11.48
CA ARG A 39 -6.37 3.59 -12.27
C ARG A 39 -7.78 3.14 -12.65
N GLU A 40 -7.93 1.89 -13.13
CA GLU A 40 -9.24 1.31 -13.43
C GLU A 40 -10.17 1.32 -12.21
N ALA A 41 -9.64 0.99 -11.02
CA ALA A 41 -10.41 1.02 -9.79
C ALA A 41 -10.84 2.44 -9.39
N LEU A 42 -9.97 3.43 -9.54
CA LEU A 42 -10.30 4.84 -9.29
C LEU A 42 -11.37 5.36 -10.26
N GLU A 43 -11.27 5.04 -11.54
CA GLU A 43 -12.28 5.36 -12.54
C GLU A 43 -13.63 4.69 -12.22
N TYR A 44 -13.60 3.43 -11.82
CA TYR A 44 -14.79 2.71 -11.38
C TYR A 44 -15.45 3.37 -10.17
N MET A 45 -14.64 3.75 -9.15
CA MET A 45 -15.13 4.47 -7.99
C MET A 45 -15.80 5.79 -8.36
N GLN A 46 -15.18 6.57 -9.23
CA GLN A 46 -15.71 7.85 -9.68
C GLN A 46 -17.02 7.66 -10.44
N LYS A 47 -17.07 6.72 -11.39
CA LYS A 47 -18.24 6.41 -12.20
C LYS A 47 -19.45 5.98 -11.37
N HIS A 48 -19.20 5.23 -10.29
CA HIS A 48 -20.25 4.68 -9.43
C HIS A 48 -20.45 5.45 -8.13
N ASN A 49 -19.79 6.60 -7.96
CA ASN A 49 -19.82 7.43 -6.75
C ASN A 49 -19.54 6.63 -5.47
N LEU A 50 -18.53 5.77 -5.54
CA LEU A 50 -18.10 4.91 -4.45
C LEU A 50 -16.98 5.56 -3.65
N LYS A 51 -16.86 5.15 -2.40
CA LYS A 51 -15.71 5.45 -1.54
C LYS A 51 -14.74 4.29 -1.54
N GLY A 52 -13.47 4.59 -1.24
CA GLY A 52 -12.43 3.56 -1.18
C GLY A 52 -11.48 3.72 -0.01
N ILE A 53 -10.78 2.64 0.25
CA ILE A 53 -9.67 2.57 1.20
C ILE A 53 -8.42 2.11 0.47
N VAL A 54 -7.35 2.84 0.65
CA VAL A 54 -6.01 2.39 0.32
C VAL A 54 -5.51 1.57 1.51
N LEU A 55 -5.45 0.26 1.32
CA LEU A 55 -4.90 -0.68 2.30
C LEU A 55 -3.39 -0.72 2.10
N ALA A 56 -2.68 0.02 2.94
CA ALA A 56 -1.26 0.28 2.82
C ALA A 56 -0.45 -0.58 3.81
N GLY A 57 0.77 -0.92 3.44
CA GLY A 57 1.65 -1.69 4.32
C GLY A 57 2.87 -2.24 3.60
N ARG A 58 3.36 -3.38 4.06
CA ARG A 58 4.41 -4.13 3.39
C ARG A 58 3.81 -5.01 2.29
N PRO A 59 4.55 -5.40 1.25
CA PRO A 59 4.01 -6.23 0.16
C PRO A 59 3.33 -7.51 0.64
N TYR A 60 3.81 -8.14 1.70
CA TYR A 60 3.21 -9.37 2.24
C TYR A 60 1.87 -9.14 2.96
N HIS A 61 1.51 -7.89 3.29
CA HIS A 61 0.20 -7.57 3.86
C HIS A 61 -0.97 -7.72 2.87
N THR A 62 -0.69 -7.89 1.58
CA THR A 62 -1.72 -8.20 0.58
C THR A 62 -2.10 -9.67 0.54
N ASP A 63 -1.31 -10.54 1.18
CA ASP A 63 -1.62 -11.96 1.29
C ASP A 63 -2.84 -12.17 2.20
N PRO A 64 -3.89 -12.92 1.76
CA PRO A 64 -5.12 -13.13 2.53
C PRO A 64 -4.90 -13.79 3.91
N GLU A 65 -3.94 -14.69 4.01
CA GLU A 65 -3.61 -15.34 5.29
C GLU A 65 -2.95 -14.34 6.27
N VAL A 66 -2.14 -13.42 5.74
CA VAL A 66 -1.44 -12.41 6.55
C VAL A 66 -2.39 -11.28 6.96
N ASN A 67 -3.29 -10.84 6.07
CA ASN A 67 -4.21 -9.73 6.37
C ASN A 67 -5.49 -10.17 7.09
N HIS A 68 -5.66 -11.49 7.35
CA HIS A 68 -6.82 -12.06 8.03
C HIS A 68 -8.18 -11.71 7.41
N GLY A 69 -8.24 -11.42 6.10
CA GLY A 69 -9.47 -11.04 5.40
C GLY A 69 -9.94 -9.62 5.69
N ILE A 70 -9.04 -8.71 6.06
CA ILE A 70 -9.37 -7.28 6.27
C ILE A 70 -9.84 -6.63 4.96
N ASP A 71 -9.26 -6.97 3.83
CA ASP A 71 -9.68 -6.55 2.49
C ASP A 71 -11.12 -6.96 2.18
N THR A 72 -11.47 -8.21 2.46
CA THR A 72 -12.83 -8.75 2.33
C THR A 72 -13.81 -8.06 3.28
N LEU A 73 -13.39 -7.76 4.51
CA LEU A 73 -14.19 -6.98 5.45
C LEU A 73 -14.50 -5.58 4.90
N ILE A 74 -13.51 -4.90 4.32
CA ILE A 74 -13.65 -3.55 3.77
C ILE A 74 -14.60 -3.56 2.56
N THR A 75 -14.42 -4.50 1.64
CA THR A 75 -15.31 -4.64 0.47
C THR A 75 -16.73 -5.02 0.88
N GLY A 76 -16.89 -5.85 1.91
CA GLY A 76 -18.19 -6.17 2.50
C GLY A 76 -18.92 -4.98 3.16
N LEU A 77 -18.23 -3.87 3.40
CA LEU A 77 -18.82 -2.60 3.84
C LEU A 77 -19.19 -1.67 2.67
N GLY A 78 -19.08 -2.14 1.43
CA GLY A 78 -19.40 -1.38 0.22
C GLY A 78 -18.33 -0.40 -0.21
N LEU A 79 -17.07 -0.64 0.15
CA LEU A 79 -15.93 0.19 -0.19
C LEU A 79 -15.05 -0.49 -1.24
N CYS A 80 -14.43 0.29 -2.11
CA CYS A 80 -13.34 -0.20 -2.94
C CYS A 80 -12.04 -0.32 -2.12
N VAL A 81 -11.22 -1.31 -2.44
CA VAL A 81 -9.90 -1.50 -1.84
C VAL A 81 -8.84 -1.34 -2.91
N LEU A 82 -7.86 -0.50 -2.63
CA LEU A 82 -6.66 -0.33 -3.43
C LEU A 82 -5.43 -0.59 -2.55
N THR A 83 -4.31 -0.91 -3.16
CA THR A 83 -3.01 -1.03 -2.47
C THR A 83 -2.18 0.24 -2.68
N GLU A 84 -1.21 0.49 -1.80
CA GLU A 84 -0.36 1.69 -1.91
C GLU A 84 0.46 1.71 -3.21
N ASP A 85 0.90 0.55 -3.71
CA ASP A 85 1.70 0.44 -4.93
C ASP A 85 0.89 0.62 -6.21
N SER A 86 -0.44 0.49 -6.12
CA SER A 86 -1.34 0.73 -7.25
C SER A 86 -1.56 2.22 -7.53
N ILE A 87 -1.25 3.12 -6.56
CA ILE A 87 -1.56 4.54 -6.65
C ILE A 87 -0.37 5.47 -6.34
N ALA A 88 0.70 4.96 -5.75
CA ALA A 88 1.81 5.78 -5.27
C ALA A 88 2.55 6.54 -6.40
N ASP A 89 2.55 6.02 -7.63
CA ASP A 89 3.15 6.68 -8.79
C ASP A 89 2.37 7.91 -9.28
N MET A 90 1.13 8.07 -8.85
CA MET A 90 0.29 9.25 -9.14
C MET A 90 0.51 10.40 -8.16
N ALA A 91 1.26 10.17 -7.10
CA ALA A 91 1.57 11.18 -6.10
C ALA A 91 2.73 12.08 -6.55
N THR A 92 2.63 13.35 -6.20
CA THR A 92 3.77 14.27 -6.20
C THR A 92 3.97 14.71 -4.75
N LEU A 93 4.78 13.95 -4.03
CA LEU A 93 5.03 14.22 -2.60
C LEU A 93 5.64 15.61 -2.41
N LYS A 94 4.85 16.53 -1.89
CA LYS A 94 5.28 17.90 -1.57
C LYS A 94 5.56 18.09 -0.08
N TYR A 95 5.15 17.16 0.75
CA TYR A 95 5.34 17.21 2.18
C TYR A 95 6.83 17.05 2.54
N ARG A 96 7.34 17.91 3.41
CA ARG A 96 8.73 17.82 3.90
C ARG A 96 8.82 16.68 4.91
N LEU A 97 9.47 15.58 4.51
CA LEU A 97 9.72 14.47 5.40
C LEU A 97 10.74 14.85 6.49
N ARG A 98 10.56 14.31 7.70
CA ARG A 98 11.50 14.43 8.82
C ARG A 98 12.71 13.52 8.66
N VAL A 99 12.57 12.47 7.85
CA VAL A 99 13.57 11.44 7.63
C VAL A 99 14.00 11.39 6.18
N VAL A 100 15.18 10.83 5.93
CA VAL A 100 15.66 10.61 4.57
C VAL A 100 14.77 9.57 3.88
N ASN A 101 14.24 9.93 2.71
CA ASN A 101 13.39 9.05 1.91
C ASN A 101 14.25 8.09 1.08
N GLN A 102 14.74 7.01 1.69
CA GLN A 102 15.69 6.09 1.08
C GLN A 102 15.19 4.65 0.94
N TRP A 103 14.08 4.29 1.58
CA TRP A 103 13.53 2.94 1.52
C TRP A 103 12.31 2.88 0.60
N VAL A 104 12.35 1.97 -0.36
CA VAL A 104 11.34 1.85 -1.43
C VAL A 104 9.92 1.71 -0.89
N TYR A 105 9.71 0.82 0.09
CA TYR A 105 8.36 0.57 0.62
C TYR A 105 7.83 1.75 1.44
N HIS A 106 8.69 2.38 2.23
CA HIS A 106 8.33 3.55 3.03
C HIS A 106 8.04 4.77 2.12
N ALA A 107 8.86 4.95 1.09
CA ALA A 107 8.63 5.99 0.07
C ALA A 107 7.26 5.85 -0.59
N ARG A 108 6.82 4.61 -0.87
CA ARG A 108 5.48 4.35 -1.41
C ARG A 108 4.37 4.69 -0.41
N LEU A 109 4.56 4.39 0.87
CA LEU A 109 3.59 4.75 1.92
C LEU A 109 3.42 6.26 2.04
N TYR A 110 4.51 7.04 2.02
CA TYR A 110 4.45 8.50 2.03
C TYR A 110 3.77 9.06 0.77
N ALA A 111 4.09 8.51 -0.40
CA ALA A 111 3.47 8.89 -1.66
C ALA A 111 1.96 8.55 -1.66
N ALA A 112 1.59 7.37 -1.18
CA ALA A 112 0.18 6.97 -1.06
C ALA A 112 -0.59 7.88 -0.10
N ALA A 113 0.01 8.24 1.05
CA ALA A 113 -0.60 9.17 2.00
C ALA A 113 -0.82 10.56 1.39
N ASP A 114 0.16 11.09 0.66
CA ASP A 114 0.03 12.37 -0.06
C ASP A 114 -1.05 12.32 -1.15
N PHE A 115 -1.11 11.22 -1.90
CA PHE A 115 -2.15 11.03 -2.91
C PHE A 115 -3.55 10.98 -2.28
N VAL A 116 -3.72 10.12 -1.26
CA VAL A 116 -4.99 9.97 -0.53
C VAL A 116 -5.41 11.28 0.13
N GLY A 117 -4.45 12.03 0.68
CA GLY A 117 -4.70 13.33 1.30
C GLY A 117 -5.45 14.29 0.37
N LYS A 118 -5.15 14.25 -0.92
CA LYS A 118 -5.75 15.10 -1.96
C LYS A 118 -7.10 14.59 -2.48
N GLN A 119 -7.48 13.33 -2.16
CA GLN A 119 -8.71 12.72 -2.67
C GLN A 119 -9.84 12.81 -1.65
N LYS A 120 -11.03 13.25 -2.07
CA LYS A 120 -12.19 13.37 -1.19
C LYS A 120 -12.74 12.01 -0.75
N ASP A 121 -12.79 11.05 -1.67
CA ASP A 121 -13.48 9.78 -1.49
C ASP A 121 -12.56 8.58 -1.19
N LEU A 122 -11.30 8.86 -0.87
CA LEU A 122 -10.31 7.87 -0.43
C LEU A 122 -9.85 8.12 1.00
N GLU A 123 -9.66 7.06 1.75
CA GLU A 123 -8.96 7.06 3.04
C GLU A 123 -7.82 6.04 3.02
N LEU A 124 -6.87 6.18 3.92
CA LEU A 124 -5.77 5.24 4.08
C LEU A 124 -5.91 4.48 5.39
N VAL A 125 -5.78 3.16 5.29
CA VAL A 125 -5.65 2.25 6.43
C VAL A 125 -4.30 1.57 6.30
N GLN A 126 -3.43 1.77 7.27
CA GLN A 126 -2.12 1.13 7.29
C GLN A 126 -2.17 -0.15 8.11
N LEU A 127 -1.72 -1.25 7.49
CA LEU A 127 -1.42 -2.49 8.20
C LEU A 127 0.02 -2.45 8.69
N ASN A 128 0.23 -2.90 9.91
CA ASN A 128 1.54 -3.02 10.52
C ASN A 128 1.66 -4.36 11.22
N SER A 129 2.82 -4.97 11.17
CA SER A 129 3.18 -6.18 11.86
C SER A 129 4.50 -5.99 12.59
N PHE A 130 4.61 -6.59 13.76
CA PHE A 130 5.78 -6.54 14.63
C PHE A 130 6.18 -5.14 15.14
N GLY A 131 7.08 -5.09 16.07
CA GLY A 131 7.66 -3.86 16.61
C GLY A 131 8.89 -3.39 15.81
N CYS A 132 8.78 -3.27 14.48
CA CYS A 132 9.88 -2.80 13.65
C CYS A 132 10.13 -1.30 13.88
N GLY A 133 11.33 -0.91 14.30
CA GLY A 133 11.66 0.50 14.53
C GLY A 133 11.52 1.39 13.30
N VAL A 134 11.75 0.85 12.10
CA VAL A 134 11.55 1.60 10.84
C VAL A 134 10.07 1.83 10.57
N ASP A 135 9.20 0.88 10.91
CA ASP A 135 7.76 1.06 10.78
C ASP A 135 7.23 2.09 11.78
N ALA A 136 7.80 2.17 13.00
CA ALA A 136 7.42 3.22 13.95
C ALA A 136 7.65 4.63 13.37
N VAL A 137 8.82 4.88 12.78
CA VAL A 137 9.11 6.16 12.11
C VAL A 137 8.18 6.39 10.90
N THR A 138 7.87 5.34 10.15
CA THR A 138 7.01 5.43 8.97
C THR A 138 5.57 5.74 9.33
N THR A 139 5.03 5.11 10.38
CA THR A 139 3.66 5.35 10.85
C THR A 139 3.47 6.80 11.27
N ASP A 140 4.38 7.35 12.07
CA ASP A 140 4.33 8.75 12.48
C ASP A 140 4.35 9.71 11.29
N GLN A 141 5.21 9.45 10.30
CA GLN A 141 5.31 10.31 9.13
C GLN A 141 4.09 10.21 8.22
N VAL A 142 3.49 9.02 8.06
CA VAL A 142 2.23 8.82 7.31
C VAL A 142 1.07 9.55 8.00
N GLU A 143 0.99 9.47 9.32
CA GLU A 143 0.01 10.19 10.12
C GLU A 143 0.10 11.69 9.90
N GLU A 144 1.30 12.28 10.04
CA GLU A 144 1.54 13.72 9.81
C GLU A 144 1.13 14.16 8.40
N ILE A 145 1.45 13.37 7.38
CA ILE A 145 1.04 13.67 6.00
C ILE A 145 -0.47 13.71 5.91
N LEU A 146 -1.19 12.71 6.40
CA LEU A 146 -2.64 12.64 6.35
C LEU A 146 -3.31 13.76 7.15
N GLU A 147 -2.81 14.04 8.36
CA GLU A 147 -3.31 15.13 9.21
C GLU A 147 -3.14 16.50 8.56
N SER A 148 -2.05 16.73 7.80
CA SER A 148 -1.85 17.98 7.05
C SER A 148 -2.96 18.25 6.02
N TYR A 149 -3.67 17.20 5.59
CA TYR A 149 -4.85 17.26 4.72
C TYR A 149 -6.19 17.16 5.47
N GLY A 150 -6.16 17.16 6.81
CA GLY A 150 -7.35 16.99 7.64
C GLY A 150 -7.96 15.59 7.59
N LYS A 151 -7.16 14.58 7.25
CA LYS A 151 -7.59 13.18 7.22
C LYS A 151 -7.22 12.45 8.50
N MET A 152 -8.04 11.46 8.85
CA MET A 152 -7.79 10.61 9.99
C MET A 152 -6.82 9.49 9.62
N TYR A 153 -5.76 9.34 10.38
CA TYR A 153 -4.89 8.18 10.28
C TYR A 153 -5.50 6.96 10.96
N THR A 154 -5.45 5.81 10.30
CA THR A 154 -5.96 4.55 10.84
C THR A 154 -4.89 3.47 10.69
N LEU A 155 -4.34 3.05 11.83
CA LEU A 155 -3.37 1.96 11.93
C LEU A 155 -4.04 0.70 12.46
N ILE A 156 -3.80 -0.44 11.83
CA ILE A 156 -4.21 -1.76 12.28
C ILE A 156 -2.96 -2.62 12.46
N LYS A 157 -2.70 -3.04 13.69
CA LYS A 157 -1.65 -4.01 14.00
C LYS A 157 -2.22 -5.41 13.80
N ILE A 158 -1.77 -6.08 12.75
CA ILE A 158 -2.33 -7.38 12.34
C ILE A 158 -1.92 -8.52 13.27
N ASP A 159 -0.80 -8.43 13.96
CA ASP A 159 -0.36 -9.45 14.94
C ASP A 159 -1.28 -9.54 16.16
N GLU A 160 -2.05 -8.50 16.42
CA GLU A 160 -2.99 -8.40 17.53
C GLU A 160 -4.43 -8.76 17.10
N VAL A 161 -4.64 -9.12 15.83
CA VAL A 161 -5.97 -9.42 15.29
C VAL A 161 -6.34 -10.87 15.58
N ASN A 162 -7.00 -11.10 16.72
CA ASN A 162 -7.61 -12.38 17.05
C ASN A 162 -9.01 -12.55 16.44
N ASN A 163 -9.67 -11.45 16.11
CA ASN A 163 -10.94 -11.41 15.40
C ASN A 163 -11.14 -10.05 14.72
N LEU A 164 -11.99 -10.01 13.69
CA LEU A 164 -12.24 -8.81 12.91
C LEU A 164 -13.18 -7.78 13.57
N GLY A 165 -13.65 -8.02 14.80
CA GLY A 165 -14.59 -7.12 15.49
C GLY A 165 -14.00 -5.73 15.72
N ALA A 166 -12.79 -5.66 16.29
CA ALA A 166 -12.06 -4.41 16.54
C ALA A 166 -11.73 -3.68 15.24
N VAL A 167 -11.30 -4.42 14.21
CA VAL A 167 -11.02 -3.88 12.87
C VAL A 167 -12.28 -3.26 12.27
N ARG A 168 -13.42 -3.96 12.35
CA ARG A 168 -14.72 -3.47 11.87
C ARG A 168 -15.12 -2.16 12.54
N ILE A 169 -14.92 -2.03 13.85
CA ILE A 169 -15.22 -0.80 14.59
C ILE A 169 -14.35 0.34 14.10
N ARG A 170 -13.04 0.13 13.93
CA ARG A 170 -12.10 1.14 13.43
C ARG A 170 -12.47 1.62 12.02
N ILE A 171 -12.77 0.69 11.10
CA ILE A 171 -13.20 1.04 9.73
C ILE A 171 -14.53 1.80 9.74
N ARG A 172 -15.51 1.41 10.56
CA ARG A 172 -16.77 2.14 10.68
C ARG A 172 -16.58 3.55 11.25
N SER A 173 -15.68 3.73 12.22
CA SER A 173 -15.32 5.05 12.75
C SER A 173 -14.69 5.94 11.69
N LEU A 174 -13.79 5.38 10.88
CA LEU A 174 -13.20 6.07 9.74
C LEU A 174 -14.28 6.50 8.73
N LEU A 175 -15.22 5.61 8.37
CA LEU A 175 -16.34 5.94 7.49
C LEU A 175 -17.25 7.03 8.05
N ALA A 176 -17.47 7.05 9.35
CA ALA A 176 -18.25 8.10 10.00
C ALA A 176 -17.55 9.46 9.91
N SER A 177 -16.21 9.50 10.02
CA SER A 177 -15.41 10.72 9.85
C SER A 177 -15.47 11.24 8.40
N MET A 178 -15.44 10.36 7.41
CA MET A 178 -15.59 10.73 5.99
C MET A 178 -16.93 11.42 5.69
N LYS A 179 -18.00 11.00 6.38
CA LYS A 179 -19.34 11.61 6.20
C LYS A 179 -19.43 13.02 6.80
N LYS A 180 -18.65 13.31 7.83
CA LYS A 180 -18.65 14.64 8.49
C LYS A 180 -17.82 15.68 7.75
N ARG A 181 -16.87 15.26 6.94
CA ARG A 181 -16.08 16.14 6.07
C ARG A 181 -16.85 16.40 4.76
N LYS A 182 -17.88 17.24 4.83
CA LYS A 182 -18.63 17.74 3.66
C LYS A 182 -18.08 19.09 3.21
#